data_73b60df5d8bd8de7dbe3ea6afc85933e
#
_entry.id   73b60df5d8bd8de7dbe3ea6afc85933e
#
_cell.length_a   1.000
_cell.length_b   1.000
_cell.length_c   1.000
_cell.angle_alpha   90.00
_cell.angle_beta   90.00
_cell.angle_gamma   90.00
#
_symmetry.space_group_name_H-M   'P 1'
#
loop_
_entity.id
_entity.type
_entity.pdbx_description
1 polymer ?
#
loop_
_entity_poly.entity_id
_entity_poly.type
_entity_poly.pdbx_seq_one_letter_code
_entity_poly.pdbx_strand_id
1 'polypeptide(L)'
;MKKQNLLTLSVFAFLLAVACATNPLTGRKSLALVSNAQLFPQSFAQYNQVLKENKVDKNSADAKMIDRVGQRIKYAAEKYYSQIGRGSDLKDYQWEFSLIQSDQLNAWCMPGGKVAFYTGILPVCKDDGGIAVVMGHEVAHALAGHSAEQVSNAMVAQGLMIGGNVAISNNDWRNVFNQLYPVGAGLTMLKYGRGMELDADEAGLYLMAMAGYNPMEAISFWERMNNATSGQQTPPEFLSTHPNPGNRIAQIKSIMPKAMEYYNQSPYKGK
;
A
#
# COMPACT_ATOMS: atom_id res chain seq x y z
N MET A 1 -18.10 42.23 -10.74
CA MET A 1 -17.77 40.94 -11.35
C MET A 1 -16.31 40.49 -11.14
N LYS A 2 -15.27 41.30 -11.43
CA LYS A 2 -13.85 40.89 -11.30
C LYS A 2 -13.40 40.54 -9.86
N LYS A 3 -13.87 41.22 -8.81
CA LYS A 3 -13.51 40.98 -7.41
C LYS A 3 -14.14 39.68 -6.86
N GLN A 4 -15.36 39.35 -7.25
CA GLN A 4 -16.01 38.07 -6.85
C GLN A 4 -15.31 36.86 -7.46
N ASN A 5 -14.89 36.97 -8.73
CA ASN A 5 -14.17 35.86 -9.39
C ASN A 5 -12.78 35.65 -8.78
N LEU A 6 -12.12 36.70 -8.29
CA LEU A 6 -10.82 36.60 -7.65
C LEU A 6 -10.93 35.95 -6.26
N LEU A 7 -11.97 36.26 -5.50
CA LEU A 7 -12.24 35.69 -4.19
C LEU A 7 -12.60 34.17 -4.29
N THR A 8 -13.43 33.81 -5.27
CA THR A 8 -13.79 32.41 -5.55
C THR A 8 -12.57 31.63 -6.01
N LEU A 9 -11.71 32.20 -6.85
CA LEU A 9 -10.47 31.55 -7.30
C LEU A 9 -9.48 31.33 -6.14
N SER A 10 -9.36 32.30 -5.23
CA SER A 10 -8.48 32.23 -4.06
C SER A 10 -8.98 31.18 -3.04
N VAL A 11 -10.29 31.11 -2.79
CA VAL A 11 -10.89 30.10 -1.91
C VAL A 11 -10.75 28.71 -2.50
N PHE A 12 -10.91 28.55 -3.81
CA PHE A 12 -10.73 27.26 -4.50
C PHE A 12 -9.26 26.79 -4.46
N ALA A 13 -8.31 27.70 -4.68
CA ALA A 13 -6.87 27.40 -4.58
C ALA A 13 -6.47 27.04 -3.14
N PHE A 14 -7.05 27.67 -2.12
CA PHE A 14 -6.81 27.39 -0.71
C PHE A 14 -7.40 26.03 -0.31
N LEU A 15 -8.61 25.68 -0.78
CA LEU A 15 -9.24 24.37 -0.55
C LEU A 15 -8.45 23.23 -1.18
N LEU A 16 -7.88 23.43 -2.38
CA LEU A 16 -7.01 22.44 -3.02
C LEU A 16 -5.68 22.26 -2.26
N ALA A 17 -5.14 23.30 -1.67
CA ALA A 17 -3.91 23.21 -0.88
C ALA A 17 -4.10 22.43 0.45
N VAL A 18 -5.30 22.46 1.02
CA VAL A 18 -5.67 21.74 2.26
C VAL A 18 -5.96 20.24 1.98
N ALA A 19 -6.32 19.89 0.75
CA ALA A 19 -6.67 18.51 0.36
C ALA A 19 -5.48 17.69 -0.17
N CYS A 20 -4.23 18.10 0.12
CA CYS A 20 -3.03 17.39 -0.32
C CYS A 20 -2.38 16.64 0.85
N ALA A 21 -2.16 15.35 0.67
CA ALA A 21 -1.27 14.54 1.51
C ALA A 21 0.11 14.41 0.86
N THR A 22 1.14 14.18 1.69
CA THR A 22 2.51 13.93 1.20
C THR A 22 3.02 12.64 1.83
N ASN A 23 3.47 11.70 1.00
CA ASN A 23 4.16 10.51 1.47
C ASN A 23 5.50 10.91 2.12
N PRO A 24 5.73 10.63 3.40
CA PRO A 24 6.95 11.07 4.07
C PRO A 24 8.20 10.31 3.65
N LEU A 25 8.07 9.13 3.04
CA LEU A 25 9.18 8.32 2.57
C LEU A 25 9.74 8.79 1.23
N THR A 26 8.86 9.25 0.32
CA THR A 26 9.22 9.58 -1.07
C THR A 26 9.01 11.04 -1.42
N GLY A 27 8.20 11.77 -0.63
CA GLY A 27 7.81 13.15 -0.91
C GLY A 27 6.69 13.29 -1.95
N ARG A 28 6.12 12.18 -2.48
CA ARG A 28 5.02 12.23 -3.44
C ARG A 28 3.79 12.89 -2.83
N LYS A 29 3.18 13.81 -3.58
CA LYS A 29 1.94 14.49 -3.21
C LYS A 29 0.74 13.81 -3.86
N SER A 30 -0.37 13.73 -3.12
CA SER A 30 -1.61 13.10 -3.55
C SER A 30 -2.83 13.90 -3.11
N LEU A 31 -3.97 13.69 -3.79
CA LEU A 31 -5.26 14.22 -3.36
C LEU A 31 -5.78 13.38 -2.17
N ALA A 32 -6.14 14.02 -1.07
CA ALA A 32 -6.64 13.40 0.15
C ALA A 32 -7.89 14.14 0.68
N LEU A 33 -9.02 13.98 -0.01
CA LEU A 33 -10.32 14.48 0.45
C LEU A 33 -10.83 13.69 1.65
N VAL A 34 -10.39 12.45 1.77
CA VAL A 34 -10.63 11.55 2.88
C VAL A 34 -9.28 11.21 3.48
N SER A 35 -9.14 11.32 4.79
CA SER A 35 -7.90 10.93 5.45
C SER A 35 -7.75 9.40 5.48
N ASN A 36 -6.51 8.92 5.50
CA ASN A 36 -6.23 7.49 5.61
C ASN A 36 -6.90 6.88 6.86
N ALA A 37 -6.86 7.58 8.00
CA ALA A 37 -7.45 7.14 9.26
C ALA A 37 -8.99 7.01 9.21
N GLN A 38 -9.68 7.82 8.39
CA GLN A 38 -11.13 7.69 8.21
C GLN A 38 -11.53 6.35 7.60
N LEU A 39 -10.63 5.69 6.83
CA LEU A 39 -10.88 4.40 6.20
C LEU A 39 -10.75 3.22 7.15
N PHE A 40 -10.07 3.37 8.30
CA PHE A 40 -9.73 2.26 9.20
C PHE A 40 -10.92 1.41 9.66
N PRO A 41 -12.05 1.98 10.14
CA PRO A 41 -13.16 1.16 10.59
C PRO A 41 -13.72 0.25 9.48
N GLN A 42 -13.85 0.77 8.26
CA GLN A 42 -14.33 0.02 7.11
C GLN A 42 -13.31 -1.04 6.67
N SER A 43 -12.04 -0.66 6.62
CA SER A 43 -10.91 -1.55 6.34
C SER A 43 -10.87 -2.74 7.31
N PHE A 44 -10.96 -2.48 8.62
CA PHE A 44 -10.94 -3.54 9.64
C PHE A 44 -12.16 -4.48 9.55
N ALA A 45 -13.34 -3.93 9.26
CA ALA A 45 -14.54 -4.74 9.07
C ALA A 45 -14.39 -5.66 7.84
N GLN A 46 -13.93 -5.14 6.72
CA GLN A 46 -13.71 -5.93 5.50
C GLN A 46 -12.61 -6.98 5.67
N TYR A 47 -11.49 -6.62 6.30
CA TYR A 47 -10.42 -7.57 6.61
C TYR A 47 -10.96 -8.76 7.44
N ASN A 48 -11.68 -8.47 8.52
CA ASN A 48 -12.28 -9.50 9.36
C ASN A 48 -13.26 -10.39 8.60
N GLN A 49 -14.01 -9.81 7.65
CA GLN A 49 -14.93 -10.59 6.82
C GLN A 49 -14.14 -11.52 5.88
N VAL A 50 -13.10 -11.02 5.20
CA VAL A 50 -12.23 -11.86 4.36
C VAL A 50 -11.66 -13.02 5.16
N LEU A 51 -11.17 -12.79 6.38
CA LEU A 51 -10.62 -13.87 7.21
C LEU A 51 -11.68 -14.91 7.64
N LYS A 52 -12.94 -14.50 7.79
CA LYS A 52 -14.03 -15.42 8.10
C LYS A 52 -14.45 -16.29 6.92
N GLU A 53 -14.35 -15.75 5.71
CA GLU A 53 -14.75 -16.41 4.46
C GLU A 53 -13.66 -17.31 3.88
N ASN A 54 -12.42 -17.22 4.39
CA ASN A 54 -11.29 -17.92 3.86
C ASN A 54 -10.60 -18.81 4.91
N LYS A 55 -9.87 -19.81 4.46
CA LYS A 55 -9.08 -20.67 5.33
C LYS A 55 -7.76 -19.98 5.69
N VAL A 56 -7.68 -19.46 6.90
CA VAL A 56 -6.49 -18.81 7.44
C VAL A 56 -5.55 -19.82 8.06
N ASP A 57 -4.30 -19.82 7.63
CA ASP A 57 -3.22 -20.60 8.25
C ASP A 57 -2.56 -19.76 9.35
N LYS A 58 -2.55 -20.29 10.58
CA LYS A 58 -1.97 -19.61 11.76
C LYS A 58 -0.73 -20.29 12.32
N ASN A 59 -0.45 -21.51 11.90
CA ASN A 59 0.48 -22.37 12.63
C ASN A 59 1.66 -22.90 11.80
N SER A 60 1.55 -22.90 10.47
CA SER A 60 2.61 -23.38 9.59
C SER A 60 3.91 -22.58 9.73
N ALA A 61 4.98 -23.10 9.20
CA ALA A 61 6.26 -22.39 9.07
C ALA A 61 6.09 -21.11 8.22
N ASP A 62 5.27 -21.20 7.17
CA ASP A 62 4.99 -20.08 6.26
C ASP A 62 4.21 -18.98 6.97
N ALA A 63 3.17 -19.30 7.76
CA ALA A 63 2.43 -18.33 8.54
C ALA A 63 3.33 -17.59 9.55
N LYS A 64 4.23 -18.35 10.22
CA LYS A 64 5.23 -17.76 11.13
C LYS A 64 6.24 -16.88 10.40
N MET A 65 6.60 -17.23 9.16
CA MET A 65 7.49 -16.45 8.31
C MET A 65 6.82 -15.12 7.93
N ILE A 66 5.54 -15.12 7.51
CA ILE A 66 4.76 -13.92 7.22
C ILE A 66 4.69 -12.99 8.44
N ASP A 67 4.35 -13.53 9.62
CA ASP A 67 4.30 -12.73 10.86
C ASP A 67 5.68 -12.14 11.21
N ARG A 68 6.74 -12.94 11.19
CA ARG A 68 8.11 -12.49 11.48
C ARG A 68 8.54 -11.33 10.58
N VAL A 69 8.33 -11.46 9.26
CA VAL A 69 8.67 -10.40 8.30
C VAL A 69 7.80 -9.17 8.56
N GLY A 70 6.50 -9.38 8.78
CA GLY A 70 5.55 -8.31 9.08
C GLY A 70 5.94 -7.50 10.32
N GLN A 71 6.32 -8.15 11.42
CA GLN A 71 6.77 -7.48 12.64
C GLN A 71 8.03 -6.62 12.41
N ARG A 72 8.96 -7.06 11.56
CA ARG A 72 10.15 -6.27 11.21
C ARG A 72 9.82 -5.06 10.33
N ILE A 73 8.94 -5.23 9.33
CA ILE A 73 8.45 -4.11 8.49
C ILE A 73 7.69 -3.09 9.35
N LYS A 74 6.79 -3.55 10.24
CA LYS A 74 6.12 -2.71 11.23
C LYS A 74 7.13 -1.90 12.05
N TYR A 75 8.12 -2.56 12.65
CA TYR A 75 9.16 -1.89 13.42
C TYR A 75 9.88 -0.81 12.62
N ALA A 76 10.25 -1.10 11.37
CA ALA A 76 10.91 -0.16 10.48
C ALA A 76 10.02 1.07 10.21
N ALA A 77 8.74 0.86 9.92
CA ALA A 77 7.78 1.94 9.69
C ALA A 77 7.59 2.81 10.94
N GLU A 78 7.32 2.20 12.10
CA GLU A 78 7.12 2.93 13.36
C GLU A 78 8.37 3.72 13.77
N LYS A 79 9.56 3.13 13.63
CA LYS A 79 10.82 3.80 13.92
C LYS A 79 11.06 4.99 12.99
N TYR A 80 10.86 4.82 11.69
CA TYR A 80 11.02 5.90 10.71
C TYR A 80 10.07 7.06 11.00
N TYR A 81 8.77 6.77 11.17
CA TYR A 81 7.77 7.80 11.47
C TYR A 81 8.05 8.52 12.79
N SER A 82 8.52 7.81 13.81
CA SER A 82 8.97 8.43 15.08
C SER A 82 10.16 9.37 14.87
N GLN A 83 11.16 8.96 14.08
CA GLN A 83 12.36 9.77 13.81
C GLN A 83 12.07 11.08 13.08
N ILE A 84 11.06 11.10 12.21
CA ILE A 84 10.62 12.31 11.49
C ILE A 84 9.54 13.11 12.24
N GLY A 85 9.24 12.76 13.50
CA GLY A 85 8.24 13.45 14.32
C GLY A 85 6.78 13.18 13.94
N ARG A 86 6.52 12.12 13.16
CA ARG A 86 5.18 11.73 12.69
C ARG A 86 4.67 10.42 13.30
N GLY A 87 5.20 9.99 14.44
CA GLY A 87 4.77 8.75 15.11
C GLY A 87 3.27 8.70 15.43
N SER A 88 2.63 9.86 15.65
CA SER A 88 1.18 9.94 15.85
C SER A 88 0.35 9.46 14.67
N ASP A 89 0.89 9.46 13.44
CA ASP A 89 0.19 9.03 12.24
C ASP A 89 -0.09 7.52 12.25
N LEU A 90 0.68 6.77 13.00
CA LEU A 90 0.57 5.31 13.10
C LEU A 90 -0.11 4.82 14.39
N LYS A 91 -0.52 5.72 15.31
CA LYS A 91 -1.06 5.36 16.63
C LYS A 91 -2.34 4.48 16.56
N ASP A 92 -3.15 4.68 15.53
CA ASP A 92 -4.44 3.99 15.34
C ASP A 92 -4.32 2.78 14.38
N TYR A 93 -3.09 2.45 13.94
CA TYR A 93 -2.83 1.25 13.14
C TYR A 93 -3.03 0.00 14.01
N GLN A 94 -3.73 -0.99 13.44
CA GLN A 94 -3.94 -2.29 14.07
C GLN A 94 -3.27 -3.38 13.23
N TRP A 95 -1.94 -3.39 13.29
CA TRP A 95 -1.11 -4.29 12.50
C TRP A 95 -1.53 -5.76 12.69
N GLU A 96 -1.75 -6.44 11.59
CA GLU A 96 -2.06 -7.86 11.56
C GLU A 96 -1.54 -8.46 10.25
N PHE A 97 -0.93 -9.64 10.33
CA PHE A 97 -0.31 -10.32 9.22
C PHE A 97 -0.89 -11.73 9.12
N SER A 98 -1.66 -12.00 8.08
CA SER A 98 -2.37 -13.27 7.89
C SER A 98 -1.90 -13.99 6.65
N LEU A 99 -1.85 -15.33 6.72
CA LEU A 99 -1.66 -16.21 5.57
C LEU A 99 -2.98 -16.91 5.24
N ILE A 100 -3.49 -16.70 4.03
CA ILE A 100 -4.71 -17.31 3.52
C ILE A 100 -4.33 -18.47 2.61
N GLN A 101 -4.92 -19.66 2.82
CA GLN A 101 -4.73 -20.81 1.95
C GLN A 101 -5.52 -20.60 0.65
N SER A 102 -4.80 -20.27 -0.41
CA SER A 102 -5.35 -20.07 -1.75
C SER A 102 -4.23 -20.16 -2.79
N ASP A 103 -4.52 -20.73 -3.95
CA ASP A 103 -3.57 -20.83 -5.06
C ASP A 103 -3.40 -19.50 -5.81
N GLN A 104 -4.13 -18.46 -5.44
CA GLN A 104 -3.98 -17.14 -6.05
C GLN A 104 -2.58 -16.58 -5.75
N LEU A 105 -1.92 -16.11 -6.80
CA LEU A 105 -0.68 -15.35 -6.69
C LEU A 105 -1.03 -13.92 -6.30
N ASN A 106 -1.21 -13.66 -5.00
CA ASN A 106 -1.67 -12.39 -4.48
C ASN A 106 -1.18 -12.11 -3.04
N ALA A 107 -1.11 -10.82 -2.71
CA ALA A 107 -0.97 -10.25 -1.38
C ALA A 107 -1.57 -8.85 -1.39
N TRP A 108 -1.94 -8.32 -0.23
CA TRP A 108 -2.48 -6.97 -0.12
C TRP A 108 -2.36 -6.43 1.30
N CYS A 109 -2.38 -5.10 1.41
CA CYS A 109 -2.48 -4.38 2.68
C CYS A 109 -3.60 -3.35 2.64
N MET A 110 -4.57 -3.49 3.54
CA MET A 110 -5.61 -2.47 3.72
C MET A 110 -5.15 -1.35 4.64
N PRO A 111 -5.77 -0.15 4.55
CA PRO A 111 -5.51 0.96 5.47
C PRO A 111 -5.53 0.52 6.94
N GLY A 112 -4.57 1.03 7.72
CA GLY A 112 -4.45 0.69 9.13
C GLY A 112 -3.63 -0.58 9.43
N GLY A 113 -2.90 -1.12 8.42
CA GLY A 113 -1.90 -2.18 8.63
C GLY A 113 -2.46 -3.60 8.64
N LYS A 114 -3.58 -3.85 7.99
CA LYS A 114 -4.18 -5.18 7.82
C LYS A 114 -3.64 -5.86 6.57
N VAL A 115 -2.71 -6.80 6.74
CA VAL A 115 -1.97 -7.45 5.66
C VAL A 115 -2.42 -8.90 5.51
N ALA A 116 -2.63 -9.34 4.27
CA ALA A 116 -2.83 -10.74 3.95
C ALA A 116 -1.96 -11.17 2.78
N PHE A 117 -1.39 -12.35 2.91
CA PHE A 117 -0.70 -13.09 1.88
C PHE A 117 -1.51 -14.33 1.51
N TYR A 118 -1.50 -14.72 0.26
CA TYR A 118 -2.04 -15.99 -0.19
C TYR A 118 -0.91 -17.00 -0.38
N THR A 119 -1.18 -18.27 -0.09
CA THR A 119 -0.14 -19.34 -0.25
C THR A 119 0.42 -19.39 -1.67
N GLY A 120 -0.37 -19.04 -2.69
CA GLY A 120 0.04 -19.07 -4.09
C GLY A 120 1.19 -18.11 -4.46
N ILE A 121 1.43 -17.03 -3.68
CA ILE A 121 2.57 -16.13 -3.95
C ILE A 121 3.89 -16.63 -3.35
N LEU A 122 3.84 -17.52 -2.35
CA LEU A 122 5.02 -17.96 -1.60
C LEU A 122 6.12 -18.59 -2.47
N PRO A 123 5.82 -19.42 -3.49
CA PRO A 123 6.86 -19.95 -4.38
C PRO A 123 7.65 -18.86 -5.11
N VAL A 124 7.03 -17.72 -5.43
CA VAL A 124 7.70 -16.58 -6.07
C VAL A 124 8.51 -15.79 -5.03
N CYS A 125 7.99 -15.64 -3.82
CA CYS A 125 8.71 -15.01 -2.70
C CYS A 125 9.95 -15.83 -2.33
N LYS A 126 9.84 -17.16 -2.22
CA LYS A 126 10.90 -18.12 -1.91
C LYS A 126 11.32 -18.12 -0.44
N ASP A 127 11.61 -16.97 0.15
CA ASP A 127 12.15 -16.80 1.49
C ASP A 127 11.73 -15.45 2.12
N ASP A 128 12.22 -15.18 3.34
CA ASP A 128 11.97 -13.93 4.07
C ASP A 128 12.28 -12.67 3.25
N GLY A 129 13.34 -12.71 2.42
CA GLY A 129 13.74 -11.58 1.59
C GLY A 129 12.69 -11.24 0.52
N GLY A 130 12.23 -12.26 -0.20
CA GLY A 130 11.17 -12.08 -1.20
C GLY A 130 9.82 -11.70 -0.57
N ILE A 131 9.50 -12.26 0.62
CA ILE A 131 8.32 -11.81 1.38
C ILE A 131 8.47 -10.34 1.77
N ALA A 132 9.66 -9.90 2.20
CA ALA A 132 9.90 -8.51 2.57
C ALA A 132 9.77 -7.54 1.40
N VAL A 133 10.07 -7.96 0.17
CA VAL A 133 9.80 -7.16 -1.04
C VAL A 133 8.31 -6.89 -1.19
N VAL A 134 7.49 -7.94 -1.15
CA VAL A 134 6.03 -7.83 -1.30
C VAL A 134 5.44 -7.10 -0.09
N MET A 135 5.79 -7.50 1.14
CA MET A 135 5.29 -6.89 2.37
C MET A 135 5.61 -5.40 2.44
N GLY A 136 6.84 -5.02 2.07
CA GLY A 136 7.26 -3.62 2.02
C GLY A 136 6.43 -2.81 1.02
N HIS A 137 6.21 -3.35 -0.18
CA HIS A 137 5.38 -2.74 -1.22
C HIS A 137 3.93 -2.54 -0.76
N GLU A 138 3.30 -3.59 -0.21
CA GLU A 138 1.92 -3.52 0.28
C GLU A 138 1.75 -2.55 1.45
N VAL A 139 2.66 -2.61 2.43
CA VAL A 139 2.65 -1.68 3.56
C VAL A 139 2.90 -0.24 3.10
N ALA A 140 3.74 -0.03 2.08
CA ALA A 140 3.97 1.29 1.50
C ALA A 140 2.69 1.88 0.89
N HIS A 141 1.85 1.08 0.21
CA HIS A 141 0.54 1.52 -0.26
C HIS A 141 -0.34 2.05 0.89
N ALA A 142 -0.38 1.32 2.01
CA ALA A 142 -1.17 1.72 3.17
C ALA A 142 -0.61 2.98 3.85
N LEU A 143 0.71 3.08 4.01
CA LEU A 143 1.37 4.24 4.63
C LEU A 143 1.28 5.51 3.78
N ALA A 144 1.41 5.37 2.46
CA ALA A 144 1.25 6.47 1.50
C ALA A 144 -0.22 6.94 1.36
N GLY A 145 -1.18 6.18 1.89
CA GLY A 145 -2.60 6.50 1.80
C GLY A 145 -3.17 6.34 0.38
N HIS A 146 -2.64 5.41 -0.41
CA HIS A 146 -3.08 5.21 -1.80
C HIS A 146 -4.55 4.83 -1.90
N SER A 147 -5.11 4.11 -0.91
CA SER A 147 -6.55 3.85 -0.84
C SER A 147 -7.36 5.13 -0.63
N ALA A 148 -6.90 6.03 0.24
CA ALA A 148 -7.55 7.34 0.46
C ALA A 148 -7.47 8.22 -0.80
N GLU A 149 -6.37 8.16 -1.53
CA GLU A 149 -6.21 8.84 -2.83
C GLU A 149 -7.18 8.26 -3.87
N GLN A 150 -7.31 6.92 -3.97
CA GLN A 150 -8.26 6.27 -4.89
C GLN A 150 -9.71 6.66 -4.57
N VAL A 151 -10.10 6.62 -3.29
CA VAL A 151 -11.44 7.07 -2.85
C VAL A 151 -11.65 8.53 -3.22
N SER A 152 -10.67 9.40 -2.94
CA SER A 152 -10.74 10.83 -3.25
C SER A 152 -10.91 11.08 -4.75
N ASN A 153 -10.12 10.40 -5.58
CA ASN A 153 -10.19 10.50 -7.04
C ASN A 153 -11.54 10.01 -7.59
N ALA A 154 -12.06 8.90 -7.06
CA ALA A 154 -13.35 8.36 -7.45
C ALA A 154 -14.51 9.29 -7.04
N MET A 155 -14.43 9.92 -5.87
CA MET A 155 -15.41 10.93 -5.44
C MET A 155 -15.44 12.13 -6.39
N VAL A 156 -14.27 12.61 -6.81
CA VAL A 156 -14.18 13.68 -7.82
C VAL A 156 -14.79 13.23 -9.15
N ALA A 157 -14.44 12.02 -9.61
CA ALA A 157 -14.95 11.47 -10.86
C ALA A 157 -16.48 11.26 -10.86
N GLN A 158 -17.06 10.93 -9.70
CA GLN A 158 -18.52 10.78 -9.53
C GLN A 158 -19.25 12.12 -9.35
N GLY A 159 -18.53 13.25 -9.44
CA GLY A 159 -19.13 14.57 -9.32
C GLY A 159 -19.57 14.95 -7.88
N LEU A 160 -19.11 14.22 -6.87
CA LEU A 160 -19.40 14.50 -5.45
C LEU A 160 -18.70 15.78 -4.96
N MET A 161 -17.91 16.42 -5.83
CA MET A 161 -17.15 17.65 -5.60
C MET A 161 -17.45 18.68 -6.71
N ILE A 162 -18.69 19.13 -6.84
CA ILE A 162 -19.06 20.18 -7.81
C ILE A 162 -19.28 21.51 -7.08
N GLY A 163 -18.54 22.56 -7.49
CA GLY A 163 -18.89 23.96 -7.21
C GLY A 163 -18.56 24.47 -5.80
N GLY A 164 -17.57 23.91 -5.09
CA GLY A 164 -17.10 24.46 -3.80
C GLY A 164 -18.02 24.20 -2.60
N ASN A 165 -19.16 23.57 -2.77
CA ASN A 165 -20.01 23.06 -1.70
C ASN A 165 -19.68 21.59 -1.45
N VAL A 166 -18.66 21.35 -0.63
CA VAL A 166 -18.28 20.02 -0.21
C VAL A 166 -19.11 19.61 1.00
N ALA A 167 -20.33 19.18 0.77
CA ALA A 167 -21.07 18.37 1.76
C ALA A 167 -20.74 16.89 1.53
N ILE A 168 -19.46 16.51 1.73
CA ILE A 168 -19.08 15.10 1.72
C ILE A 168 -19.71 14.47 2.97
N SER A 169 -20.78 13.71 2.77
CA SER A 169 -21.37 12.94 3.86
C SER A 169 -20.46 11.76 4.21
N ASN A 170 -20.50 11.31 5.47
CA ASN A 170 -19.78 10.09 5.88
C ASN A 170 -20.23 8.84 5.10
N ASN A 171 -21.36 8.88 4.41
CA ASN A 171 -21.86 7.77 3.61
C ASN A 171 -21.26 7.77 2.20
N ASP A 172 -20.92 8.94 1.63
CA ASP A 172 -20.43 9.02 0.25
C ASP A 172 -19.08 8.32 0.08
N TRP A 173 -18.09 8.62 0.92
CA TRP A 173 -16.80 7.96 0.84
C TRP A 173 -16.85 6.47 1.20
N ARG A 174 -17.78 6.05 2.11
CA ARG A 174 -17.97 4.63 2.44
C ARG A 174 -18.52 3.85 1.26
N ASN A 175 -19.50 4.40 0.55
CA ASN A 175 -20.04 3.79 -0.66
C ASN A 175 -18.95 3.64 -1.73
N VAL A 176 -18.17 4.70 -1.95
CA VAL A 176 -17.04 4.68 -2.89
C VAL A 176 -16.00 3.63 -2.44
N PHE A 177 -15.63 3.60 -1.15
CA PHE A 177 -14.68 2.61 -0.63
C PHE A 177 -15.18 1.17 -0.86
N ASN A 178 -16.45 0.89 -0.58
CA ASN A 178 -17.04 -0.44 -0.80
C ASN A 178 -17.10 -0.84 -2.28
N GLN A 179 -17.24 0.13 -3.20
CA GLN A 179 -17.17 -0.11 -4.65
C GLN A 179 -15.73 -0.41 -5.11
N LEU A 180 -14.74 0.24 -4.51
CA LEU A 180 -13.31 0.07 -4.84
C LEU A 180 -12.72 -1.21 -4.23
N TYR A 181 -13.25 -1.65 -3.09
CA TYR A 181 -12.79 -2.79 -2.30
C TYR A 181 -13.95 -3.71 -1.97
N PRO A 182 -14.60 -4.33 -2.98
CA PRO A 182 -15.72 -5.22 -2.73
C PRO A 182 -15.25 -6.47 -1.99
N VAL A 183 -15.99 -6.84 -0.94
CA VAL A 183 -15.81 -8.12 -0.22
C VAL A 183 -16.68 -9.18 -0.90
N GLY A 184 -16.08 -10.31 -1.27
CA GLY A 184 -16.72 -11.43 -1.92
C GLY A 184 -15.78 -12.64 -1.91
N ALA A 185 -15.91 -13.57 -2.83
CA ALA A 185 -15.10 -14.81 -2.92
C ALA A 185 -13.57 -14.58 -3.06
N GLY A 186 -13.12 -13.38 -2.97
CA GLY A 186 -11.76 -12.84 -2.91
C GLY A 186 -11.84 -11.32 -2.88
N LEU A 187 -10.97 -10.67 -2.10
CA LEU A 187 -10.89 -9.22 -2.12
C LEU A 187 -10.34 -8.79 -3.49
N THR A 188 -11.22 -8.31 -4.38
CA THR A 188 -10.80 -7.73 -5.65
C THR A 188 -10.47 -6.27 -5.39
N MET A 189 -9.19 -5.92 -5.40
CA MET A 189 -8.74 -4.54 -5.29
C MET A 189 -8.72 -3.90 -6.66
N LEU A 190 -9.08 -2.61 -6.74
CA LEU A 190 -8.89 -1.86 -7.97
C LEU A 190 -7.41 -1.61 -8.24
N LYS A 191 -7.09 -1.66 -9.53
CA LYS A 191 -5.76 -1.40 -10.05
C LYS A 191 -5.20 -0.06 -9.57
N TYR A 192 -4.01 -0.08 -8.99
CA TYR A 192 -3.28 1.13 -8.66
C TYR A 192 -2.74 1.83 -9.90
N GLY A 193 -2.69 3.15 -9.86
CA GLY A 193 -2.11 3.95 -10.94
C GLY A 193 -0.58 3.83 -10.96
N ARG A 194 0.04 4.02 -12.13
CA ARG A 194 1.50 3.96 -12.28
C ARG A 194 2.27 4.78 -11.24
N GLY A 195 1.81 6.00 -10.93
CA GLY A 195 2.47 6.86 -9.94
C GLY A 195 2.41 6.29 -8.51
N MET A 196 1.33 5.59 -8.16
CA MET A 196 1.19 4.92 -6.88
C MET A 196 2.10 3.68 -6.79
N GLU A 197 2.23 2.94 -7.91
CA GLU A 197 3.13 1.79 -7.98
C GLU A 197 4.60 2.19 -7.82
N LEU A 198 5.02 3.25 -8.52
CA LEU A 198 6.38 3.79 -8.41
C LEU A 198 6.69 4.28 -6.99
N ASP A 199 5.72 4.92 -6.34
CA ASP A 199 5.79 5.39 -4.96
C ASP A 199 5.89 4.22 -3.97
N ALA A 200 5.08 3.16 -4.18
CA ALA A 200 5.10 1.96 -3.35
C ALA A 200 6.39 1.12 -3.54
N ASP A 201 6.90 1.03 -4.76
CA ASP A 201 8.20 0.39 -5.03
C ASP A 201 9.34 1.09 -4.29
N GLU A 202 9.38 2.43 -4.33
CA GLU A 202 10.42 3.21 -3.66
C GLU A 202 10.30 3.12 -2.13
N ALA A 203 9.12 3.45 -1.59
CA ALA A 203 8.89 3.41 -0.14
C ALA A 203 9.03 1.99 0.42
N GLY A 204 8.52 0.98 -0.30
CA GLY A 204 8.62 -0.42 0.09
C GLY A 204 10.06 -0.93 0.12
N LEU A 205 10.88 -0.52 -0.85
CA LEU A 205 12.31 -0.86 -0.87
C LEU A 205 13.05 -0.25 0.33
N TYR A 206 12.70 0.98 0.72
CA TYR A 206 13.28 1.61 1.91
C TYR A 206 12.82 0.91 3.20
N LEU A 207 11.54 0.55 3.30
CA LEU A 207 11.00 -0.16 4.47
C LEU A 207 11.66 -1.53 4.67
N MET A 208 11.78 -2.35 3.60
CA MET A 208 12.46 -3.65 3.71
C MET A 208 13.93 -3.51 4.09
N ALA A 209 14.62 -2.50 3.55
CA ALA A 209 16.01 -2.20 3.89
C ALA A 209 16.16 -1.80 5.38
N MET A 210 15.31 -0.90 5.87
CA MET A 210 15.27 -0.49 7.28
C MET A 210 14.92 -1.67 8.22
N ALA A 211 14.10 -2.61 7.74
CA ALA A 211 13.77 -3.85 8.44
C ALA A 211 14.93 -4.89 8.45
N GLY A 212 16.03 -4.60 7.75
CA GLY A 212 17.23 -5.43 7.73
C GLY A 212 17.25 -6.50 6.65
N TYR A 213 16.34 -6.44 5.69
CA TYR A 213 16.33 -7.29 4.51
C TYR A 213 17.14 -6.65 3.38
N ASN A 214 17.94 -7.47 2.69
CA ASN A 214 18.79 -6.97 1.60
C ASN A 214 17.92 -6.46 0.43
N PRO A 215 17.95 -5.16 0.09
CA PRO A 215 17.09 -4.61 -0.96
C PRO A 215 17.43 -5.13 -2.37
N MET A 216 18.61 -5.72 -2.58
CA MET A 216 18.96 -6.38 -3.84
C MET A 216 18.01 -7.53 -4.19
N GLU A 217 17.37 -8.15 -3.18
CA GLU A 217 16.39 -9.21 -3.38
C GLU A 217 15.18 -8.75 -4.22
N ALA A 218 14.85 -7.47 -4.21
CA ALA A 218 13.77 -6.94 -5.04
C ALA A 218 14.00 -7.17 -6.54
N ILE A 219 15.25 -7.15 -7.01
CA ILE A 219 15.58 -7.44 -8.41
C ILE A 219 15.29 -8.91 -8.70
N SER A 220 15.82 -9.82 -7.88
CA SER A 220 15.63 -11.26 -8.04
C SER A 220 14.15 -11.66 -7.92
N PHE A 221 13.41 -11.04 -7.01
CA PHE A 221 11.96 -11.25 -6.87
C PHE A 221 11.20 -10.89 -8.15
N TRP A 222 11.45 -9.71 -8.73
CA TRP A 222 10.76 -9.29 -9.96
C TRP A 222 11.17 -10.11 -11.18
N GLU A 223 12.41 -10.62 -11.23
CA GLU A 223 12.82 -11.58 -12.25
C GLU A 223 12.05 -12.91 -12.11
N ARG A 224 11.92 -13.45 -10.89
CA ARG A 224 11.10 -14.64 -10.63
C ARG A 224 9.63 -14.41 -10.95
N MET A 225 9.06 -13.25 -10.59
CA MET A 225 7.68 -12.88 -10.90
C MET A 225 7.45 -12.85 -12.41
N ASN A 226 8.34 -12.21 -13.18
CA ASN A 226 8.27 -12.17 -14.63
C ASN A 226 8.32 -13.58 -15.25
N ASN A 227 9.22 -14.45 -14.74
CA ASN A 227 9.35 -15.83 -15.22
C ASN A 227 8.12 -16.68 -14.89
N ALA A 228 7.58 -16.55 -13.67
CA ALA A 228 6.40 -17.29 -13.23
C ALA A 228 5.12 -16.90 -13.99
N THR A 229 5.08 -15.71 -14.58
CA THR A 229 3.91 -15.17 -15.28
C THR A 229 4.09 -15.12 -16.80
N SER A 230 5.27 -15.47 -17.30
CA SER A 230 5.58 -15.48 -18.73
C SER A 230 4.73 -16.51 -19.46
N GLY A 231 4.11 -16.09 -20.58
CA GLY A 231 3.26 -16.97 -21.40
C GLY A 231 1.84 -17.17 -20.87
N GLN A 232 1.47 -16.60 -19.73
CA GLN A 232 0.08 -16.66 -19.25
C GLN A 232 -0.81 -15.70 -20.06
N GLN A 233 -1.98 -16.18 -20.50
CA GLN A 233 -2.95 -15.35 -21.24
C GLN A 233 -3.58 -14.27 -20.36
N THR A 234 -3.77 -14.58 -19.07
CA THR A 234 -4.34 -13.65 -18.07
C THR A 234 -3.29 -13.38 -17.00
N PRO A 235 -2.97 -12.11 -16.70
CA PRO A 235 -2.06 -11.79 -15.61
C PRO A 235 -2.62 -12.32 -14.28
N PRO A 236 -1.76 -12.82 -13.36
CA PRO A 236 -2.19 -13.12 -12.00
C PRO A 236 -2.79 -11.90 -11.31
N GLU A 237 -3.62 -12.14 -10.29
CA GLU A 237 -4.33 -11.07 -9.56
C GLU A 237 -3.36 -9.99 -9.05
N PHE A 238 -2.21 -10.37 -8.50
CA PHE A 238 -1.19 -9.42 -8.05
C PHE A 238 -0.74 -8.46 -9.16
N LEU A 239 -0.48 -8.95 -10.39
CA LEU A 239 -0.10 -8.08 -11.51
C LEU A 239 -1.29 -7.34 -12.14
N SER A 240 -2.51 -7.82 -11.91
CA SER A 240 -3.74 -7.14 -12.36
C SER A 240 -4.02 -5.90 -11.51
N THR A 241 -3.79 -5.98 -10.21
CA THR A 241 -3.94 -4.88 -9.24
C THR A 241 -2.70 -4.00 -9.14
N HIS A 242 -1.50 -4.58 -9.35
CA HIS A 242 -0.19 -3.92 -9.32
C HIS A 242 0.51 -4.02 -10.67
N PRO A 243 0.06 -3.25 -11.68
CA PRO A 243 0.60 -3.36 -13.03
C PRO A 243 2.08 -3.01 -13.08
N ASN A 244 2.84 -3.84 -13.78
CA ASN A 244 4.26 -3.55 -14.01
C ASN A 244 4.39 -2.24 -14.84
N PRO A 245 5.07 -1.20 -14.34
CA PRO A 245 5.29 0.05 -15.07
C PRO A 245 6.20 -0.10 -16.31
N GLY A 246 6.60 -1.33 -16.66
CA GLY A 246 7.41 -1.64 -17.83
C GLY A 246 8.92 -1.49 -17.62
N ASN A 247 9.33 -0.71 -16.62
CA ASN A 247 10.73 -0.47 -16.27
C ASN A 247 11.02 -0.62 -14.78
N ARG A 248 10.19 -1.39 -14.05
CA ARG A 248 10.26 -1.55 -12.59
C ARG A 248 11.67 -1.93 -12.10
N ILE A 249 12.31 -2.92 -12.71
CA ILE A 249 13.68 -3.33 -12.32
C ILE A 249 14.69 -2.19 -12.53
N ALA A 250 14.58 -1.44 -13.61
CA ALA A 250 15.47 -0.30 -13.87
C ALA A 250 15.28 0.80 -12.81
N GLN A 251 14.04 1.06 -12.42
CA GLN A 251 13.74 2.02 -11.36
C GLN A 251 14.26 1.53 -10.00
N ILE A 252 14.02 0.27 -9.62
CA ILE A 252 14.56 -0.32 -8.39
C ILE A 252 16.09 -0.16 -8.35
N LYS A 253 16.77 -0.41 -9.48
CA LYS A 253 18.23 -0.17 -9.58
C LYS A 253 18.62 1.29 -9.36
N SER A 254 17.82 2.25 -9.82
CA SER A 254 18.13 3.68 -9.67
C SER A 254 18.00 4.17 -8.21
N ILE A 255 17.09 3.61 -7.43
CA ILE A 255 16.88 3.95 -6.01
C ILE A 255 17.69 3.07 -5.05
N MET A 256 18.35 2.03 -5.58
CA MET A 256 19.12 1.06 -4.78
C MET A 256 20.20 1.70 -3.89
N PRO A 257 20.98 2.72 -4.33
CA PRO A 257 22.00 3.35 -3.48
C PRO A 257 21.40 3.86 -2.17
N LYS A 258 20.22 4.51 -2.22
CA LYS A 258 19.53 5.02 -1.03
C LYS A 258 18.98 3.89 -0.16
N ALA A 259 18.42 2.85 -0.75
CA ALA A 259 17.96 1.67 -0.01
C ALA A 259 19.12 0.98 0.74
N MET A 260 20.29 0.89 0.10
CA MET A 260 21.49 0.32 0.73
C MET A 260 22.01 1.15 1.92
N GLU A 261 21.84 2.49 1.90
CA GLU A 261 22.12 3.32 3.08
C GLU A 261 21.25 2.91 4.27
N TYR A 262 19.93 2.77 4.07
CA TYR A 262 19.00 2.30 5.11
C TYR A 262 19.34 0.88 5.59
N TYR A 263 19.65 -0.03 4.67
CA TYR A 263 20.04 -1.39 5.01
C TYR A 263 21.29 -1.42 5.89
N ASN A 264 22.31 -0.63 5.54
CA ASN A 264 23.56 -0.56 6.29
C ASN A 264 23.38 0.02 7.70
N GLN A 265 22.37 0.84 7.94
CA GLN A 265 22.03 1.43 9.23
C GLN A 265 21.03 0.58 10.04
N SER A 266 20.50 -0.48 9.46
CA SER A 266 19.51 -1.32 10.15
C SER A 266 20.14 -2.14 11.27
N PRO A 267 19.52 -2.18 12.48
CA PRO A 267 19.97 -3.05 13.58
C PRO A 267 19.73 -4.54 13.29
N TYR A 268 18.96 -4.84 12.26
CA TYR A 268 18.62 -6.20 11.81
C TYR A 268 19.36 -6.64 10.54
N LYS A 269 20.34 -5.85 10.08
CA LYS A 269 21.09 -6.17 8.88
C LYS A 269 21.63 -7.60 8.89
N GLY A 270 21.24 -8.41 7.91
CA GLY A 270 21.73 -9.78 7.71
C GLY A 270 21.31 -10.80 8.80
N LYS A 271 20.26 -10.49 9.57
CA LYS A 271 19.73 -11.38 10.62
C LYS A 271 18.48 -12.09 10.16
#